data_7d36e95a3a4c57748b68435e6a1632ed
#
_entry.id   7d36e95a3a4c57748b68435e6a1632ed
#
_cell.length_a   1.000
_cell.length_b   1.000
_cell.length_c   1.000
_cell.angle_alpha   90.00
_cell.angle_beta   90.00
_cell.angle_gamma   90.00
#
_symmetry.space_group_name_H-M   'P 1'
#
loop_
_entity.id
_entity.type
_entity.pdbx_description
1 polymer ?
#
loop_
_entity_poly.entity_id
_entity_poly.type
_entity_poly.pdbx_seq_one_letter_code
_entity_poly.pdbx_strand_id
1 'polypeptide(L)'
;SAASDVYKRQYDMVVNGVEVGGGSIRIHDSQLQAKMFEILGFTPERAQEQFGFLMNAFKYGAPPHGGLAYGLDRWVSLFAGLDSIRDCIAFPKNNSGRDVMLDAPAALDQSQLDELNLVVDIKEEK
;
A
#
# COMPACT_ATOMS: atom_id res chain seq x y z
N SER A 1 -13.07 -11.69 4.76
CA SER A 1 -14.01 -12.70 5.29
C SER A 1 -13.84 -12.82 6.79
N ALA A 2 -14.91 -13.19 7.52
CA ALA A 2 -14.87 -13.32 8.99
C ALA A 2 -13.71 -14.21 9.50
N ALA A 3 -13.28 -15.20 8.74
CA ALA A 3 -12.15 -16.06 9.10
C ALA A 3 -10.79 -15.35 9.06
N SER A 4 -10.61 -14.38 8.17
CA SER A 4 -9.37 -13.61 8.11
C SER A 4 -9.27 -12.59 9.25
N ASP A 5 -10.41 -12.12 9.75
CA ASP A 5 -10.45 -11.06 10.76
C ASP A 5 -10.08 -11.58 12.17
N VAL A 6 -10.27 -12.88 12.41
CA VAL A 6 -9.87 -13.52 13.70
C VAL A 6 -8.34 -13.47 13.92
N TYR A 7 -7.55 -13.50 12.84
CA TYR A 7 -6.09 -13.47 12.93
C TYR A 7 -5.48 -12.08 12.76
N LYS A 8 -6.29 -11.09 12.36
CA LYS A 8 -5.83 -9.72 12.20
C LYS A 8 -5.92 -8.95 13.52
N ARG A 9 -4.81 -8.43 13.96
CA ARG A 9 -4.74 -7.47 15.07
C ARG A 9 -4.39 -6.11 14.51
N GLN A 10 -5.39 -5.51 13.87
CA GLN A 10 -5.29 -4.22 13.19
C GLN A 10 -5.96 -3.14 14.04
N TYR A 11 -5.47 -1.93 13.95
CA TYR A 11 -6.01 -0.76 14.63
C TYR A 11 -5.81 0.48 13.77
N ASP A 12 -6.78 1.38 13.85
CA ASP A 12 -6.75 2.66 13.17
C ASP A 12 -6.95 3.79 14.18
N MET A 13 -6.25 4.90 13.98
CA MET A 13 -6.44 6.11 14.74
C MET A 13 -7.34 7.05 13.97
N VAL A 14 -8.47 7.42 14.59
CA VAL A 14 -9.46 8.31 13.98
C VAL A 14 -9.54 9.59 14.80
N VAL A 15 -9.45 10.73 14.13
CA VAL A 15 -9.58 12.06 14.71
C VAL A 15 -10.61 12.85 13.90
N ASN A 16 -11.63 13.41 14.57
CA ASN A 16 -12.73 14.16 13.94
C ASN A 16 -13.41 13.38 12.79
N GLY A 17 -13.56 12.07 12.92
CA GLY A 17 -14.15 11.22 11.90
C GLY A 17 -13.24 10.88 10.71
N VAL A 18 -11.98 11.30 10.74
CA VAL A 18 -10.97 11.02 9.69
C VAL A 18 -9.92 10.07 10.23
N GLU A 19 -9.65 8.98 9.50
CA GLU A 19 -8.52 8.10 9.79
C GLU A 19 -7.21 8.84 9.51
N VAL A 20 -6.39 9.00 10.53
CA VAL A 20 -5.12 9.73 10.46
C VAL A 20 -3.89 8.84 10.59
N GLY A 21 -4.11 7.59 10.92
CA GLY A 21 -3.05 6.59 11.01
C GLY A 21 -3.60 5.21 11.26
N GLY A 22 -2.81 4.21 10.99
CA GLY A 22 -3.19 2.83 11.21
C GLY A 22 -1.99 1.91 11.32
N GLY A 23 -2.22 0.73 11.84
CA GLY A 23 -1.19 -0.25 12.02
C GLY A 23 -1.70 -1.60 12.45
N SER A 24 -0.78 -2.46 12.81
CA SER A 24 -1.13 -3.80 13.30
C SER A 24 -0.05 -4.38 14.19
N ILE A 25 -0.45 -5.32 15.04
CA ILE A 25 0.48 -6.28 15.62
C ILE A 25 0.82 -7.28 14.51
N ARG A 26 2.11 -7.42 14.22
CA ARG A 26 2.59 -8.23 13.10
C ARG A 26 2.66 -9.70 13.47
N ILE A 27 2.57 -10.56 12.47
CA ILE A 27 2.81 -11.98 12.61
C ILE A 27 4.32 -12.21 12.64
N HIS A 28 4.80 -12.92 13.67
CA HIS A 28 6.20 -13.33 13.82
C HIS A 28 6.35 -14.86 13.85
N ASP A 29 5.24 -15.58 13.96
CA ASP A 29 5.19 -17.04 13.85
C ASP A 29 5.05 -17.46 12.39
N SER A 30 5.98 -18.33 11.92
CA SER A 30 6.03 -18.74 10.51
C SER A 30 4.86 -19.63 10.10
N GLN A 31 4.30 -20.43 11.02
CA GLN A 31 3.17 -21.29 10.70
C GLN A 31 1.90 -20.46 10.57
N LEU A 32 1.72 -19.49 11.47
CA LEU A 32 0.62 -18.54 11.39
C LEU A 32 0.70 -17.69 10.11
N GLN A 33 1.90 -17.26 9.72
CA GLN A 33 2.11 -16.52 8.47
C GLN A 33 1.73 -17.35 7.24
N ALA A 34 2.13 -18.62 7.18
CA ALA A 34 1.76 -19.53 6.09
C ALA A 34 0.24 -19.72 6.02
N LYS A 35 -0.42 -19.89 7.17
CA LYS A 35 -1.88 -20.01 7.24
C LYS A 35 -2.59 -18.75 6.76
N MET A 36 -2.07 -17.57 7.06
CA MET A 36 -2.61 -16.30 6.57
C MET A 36 -2.49 -16.18 5.06
N PHE A 37 -1.37 -16.58 4.46
CA PHE A 37 -1.23 -16.61 3.00
C PHE A 37 -2.24 -17.55 2.33
N GLU A 38 -2.44 -18.74 2.90
CA GLU A 38 -3.46 -19.68 2.42
C GLU A 38 -4.87 -19.06 2.44
N ILE A 39 -5.26 -18.41 3.56
CA ILE A 39 -6.57 -17.75 3.70
C ILE A 39 -6.73 -16.60 2.69
N LEU A 40 -5.66 -15.90 2.37
CA LEU A 40 -5.64 -14.81 1.37
C LEU A 40 -5.61 -15.32 -0.08
N GLY A 41 -5.58 -16.65 -0.29
CA GLY A 41 -5.62 -17.27 -1.61
C GLY A 41 -4.25 -17.37 -2.30
N PHE A 42 -3.15 -17.23 -1.56
CA PHE A 42 -1.81 -17.50 -2.10
C PHE A 42 -1.54 -18.99 -2.11
N THR A 43 -1.02 -19.51 -3.23
CA THR A 43 -0.39 -20.82 -3.22
C THR A 43 0.97 -20.75 -2.52
N PRO A 44 1.50 -21.87 -1.99
CA PRO A 44 2.83 -21.88 -1.36
C PRO A 44 3.94 -21.33 -2.28
N GLU A 45 3.90 -21.66 -3.57
CA GLU A 45 4.86 -21.21 -4.58
C GLU A 45 4.80 -19.69 -4.74
N ARG A 46 3.59 -19.15 -4.90
CA ARG A 46 3.38 -17.72 -5.05
C ARG A 46 3.76 -16.93 -3.79
N ALA A 47 3.46 -17.47 -2.61
CA ALA A 47 3.89 -16.88 -1.35
C ALA A 47 5.42 -16.86 -1.22
N GLN A 48 6.09 -17.96 -1.65
CA GLN A 48 7.55 -18.03 -1.65
C GLN A 48 8.18 -17.08 -2.66
N GLU A 49 7.61 -16.93 -3.84
CA GLU A 49 8.11 -16.01 -4.87
C GLU A 49 8.04 -14.54 -4.41
N GLN A 50 6.91 -14.13 -3.83
CA GLN A 50 6.69 -12.74 -3.45
C GLN A 50 7.23 -12.37 -2.07
N PHE A 51 7.19 -13.28 -1.11
CA PHE A 51 7.51 -13.03 0.30
C PHE A 51 8.57 -13.97 0.88
N GLY A 52 9.19 -14.80 0.05
CA GLY A 52 10.16 -15.81 0.49
C GLY A 52 11.33 -15.21 1.25
N PHE A 53 11.81 -14.03 0.86
CA PHE A 53 12.86 -13.31 1.55
C PHE A 53 12.48 -12.97 3.01
N LEU A 54 11.25 -12.51 3.22
CA LEU A 54 10.72 -12.18 4.54
C LEU A 54 10.52 -13.44 5.39
N MET A 55 9.89 -14.47 4.81
CA MET A 55 9.67 -15.75 5.48
C MET A 55 10.98 -16.43 5.88
N ASN A 56 12.01 -16.33 5.04
CA ASN A 56 13.34 -16.83 5.35
C ASN A 56 14.02 -16.03 6.46
N ALA A 57 13.87 -14.71 6.46
CA ALA A 57 14.40 -13.88 7.55
C ALA A 57 13.79 -14.26 8.90
N PHE A 58 12.50 -14.58 8.96
CA PHE A 58 11.83 -15.00 10.19
C PHE A 58 12.37 -16.31 10.77
N LYS A 59 12.99 -17.17 9.97
CA LYS A 59 13.64 -18.40 10.45
C LYS A 59 14.84 -18.15 11.38
N TYR A 60 15.43 -16.97 11.30
CA TYR A 60 16.52 -16.54 12.19
C TYR A 60 16.02 -15.92 13.50
N GLY A 61 14.72 -15.84 13.67
CA GLY A 61 14.03 -15.30 14.84
C GLY A 61 13.50 -13.89 14.60
N ALA A 62 12.19 -13.75 14.73
CA ALA A 62 11.52 -12.47 14.74
C ALA A 62 10.88 -12.24 16.09
N PRO A 63 11.14 -11.11 16.78
CA PRO A 63 10.47 -10.81 18.04
C PRO A 63 9.00 -10.47 17.78
N PRO A 64 8.13 -10.56 18.78
CA PRO A 64 6.83 -9.91 18.75
C PRO A 64 7.02 -8.41 18.41
N HIS A 65 6.33 -7.93 17.39
CA HIS A 65 6.47 -6.56 16.93
C HIS A 65 5.17 -6.04 16.35
N GLY A 66 5.07 -4.76 16.24
CA GLY A 66 3.95 -4.05 15.65
C GLY A 66 4.38 -2.65 15.24
N GLY A 67 3.46 -1.90 14.68
CA GLY A 67 3.76 -0.53 14.25
C GLY A 67 2.51 0.27 14.00
N LEU A 68 2.71 1.58 13.91
CA LEU A 68 1.69 2.54 13.57
C LEU A 68 2.30 3.55 12.59
N ALA A 69 1.61 3.78 11.49
CA ALA A 69 1.97 4.79 10.50
C ALA A 69 0.93 5.90 10.48
N TYR A 70 1.39 7.13 10.39
CA TYR A 70 0.55 8.31 10.30
C TYR A 70 0.53 8.89 8.90
N GLY A 71 -0.63 9.35 8.43
CA GLY A 71 -0.76 10.12 7.21
C GLY A 71 -0.33 11.57 7.45
N LEU A 72 0.90 11.93 7.04
CA LEU A 72 1.45 13.27 7.28
C LEU A 72 0.52 14.38 6.77
N ASP A 73 0.05 14.27 5.54
CA ASP A 73 -0.82 15.28 4.94
C ASP A 73 -2.15 15.43 5.67
N ARG A 74 -2.68 14.33 6.19
CA ARG A 74 -3.91 14.36 7.01
C ARG A 74 -3.70 15.10 8.32
N TRP A 75 -2.57 14.88 8.98
CA TRP A 75 -2.22 15.61 10.21
C TRP A 75 -1.98 17.09 9.93
N VAL A 76 -1.26 17.42 8.87
CA VAL A 76 -1.02 18.81 8.46
C VAL A 76 -2.33 19.55 8.20
N SER A 77 -3.27 18.92 7.45
CA SER A 77 -4.58 19.52 7.18
C SER A 77 -5.39 19.75 8.46
N LEU A 78 -5.36 18.80 9.40
CA LEU A 78 -6.06 18.93 10.69
C LEU A 78 -5.48 20.08 11.53
N PHE A 79 -4.15 20.17 11.66
CA PHE A 79 -3.52 21.24 12.43
C PHE A 79 -3.70 22.62 11.79
N ALA A 80 -3.75 22.67 10.46
CA ALA A 80 -3.97 23.90 9.71
C ALA A 80 -5.45 24.29 9.60
N GLY A 81 -6.38 23.43 10.05
CA GLY A 81 -7.83 23.67 9.93
C GLY A 81 -8.33 23.66 8.49
N LEU A 82 -7.71 22.84 7.62
CA LEU A 82 -8.06 22.74 6.21
C LEU A 82 -9.10 21.63 5.98
N ASP A 83 -10.01 21.85 5.05
CA ASP A 83 -11.05 20.88 4.69
C ASP A 83 -10.54 19.77 3.77
N SER A 84 -9.42 19.98 3.10
CA SER A 84 -8.84 19.03 2.13
C SER A 84 -7.32 18.94 2.24
N ILE A 85 -6.80 17.73 2.16
CA ILE A 85 -5.34 17.50 2.06
C ILE A 85 -4.73 18.09 0.79
N ARG A 86 -5.54 18.38 -0.24
CA ARG A 86 -5.07 19.02 -1.48
C ARG A 86 -4.49 20.42 -1.23
N ASP A 87 -4.94 21.08 -0.18
CA ASP A 87 -4.50 22.43 0.17
C ASP A 87 -3.12 22.42 0.85
N CYS A 88 -2.64 21.27 1.30
CA CYS A 88 -1.32 21.10 1.92
C CYS A 88 -0.33 20.24 1.12
N ILE A 89 -0.72 19.80 -0.08
CA ILE A 89 0.14 19.03 -0.99
C ILE A 89 0.58 19.92 -2.15
N ALA A 90 1.89 19.94 -2.45
CA ALA A 90 2.45 20.80 -3.48
C ALA A 90 1.90 20.54 -4.89
N PHE A 91 1.65 19.28 -5.24
CA PHE A 91 1.19 18.88 -6.57
C PHE A 91 0.02 17.88 -6.46
N PRO A 92 -1.19 18.34 -6.04
CA PRO A 92 -2.33 17.46 -5.88
C PRO A 92 -2.83 16.94 -7.24
N LYS A 93 -3.25 15.68 -7.26
CA LYS A 93 -3.88 15.08 -8.43
C LYS A 93 -5.38 15.43 -8.47
N ASN A 94 -5.92 15.61 -9.68
CA ASN A 94 -7.36 15.72 -9.87
C ASN A 94 -8.05 14.35 -9.85
N ASN A 95 -9.37 14.33 -10.05
CA ASN A 95 -10.15 13.08 -10.03
C ASN A 95 -9.80 12.10 -11.17
N SER A 96 -9.14 12.58 -12.23
CA SER A 96 -8.64 11.75 -13.33
C SER A 96 -7.19 11.28 -13.09
N GLY A 97 -6.64 11.49 -11.90
CA GLY A 97 -5.26 11.14 -11.58
C GLY A 97 -4.20 12.03 -12.24
N ARG A 98 -4.60 13.18 -12.80
CA ARG A 98 -3.69 14.10 -13.48
C ARG A 98 -3.15 15.14 -12.50
N ASP A 99 -1.88 15.43 -12.66
CA ASP A 99 -1.25 16.63 -12.10
C ASP A 99 -1.40 17.77 -13.10
N VAL A 100 -2.27 18.72 -12.79
CA VAL A 100 -2.56 19.84 -13.70
C VAL A 100 -1.45 20.89 -13.72
N MET A 101 -0.55 20.88 -12.73
CA MET A 101 0.55 21.81 -12.65
C MET A 101 1.71 21.38 -13.54
N LEU A 102 2.00 20.08 -13.58
CA LEU A 102 3.07 19.48 -14.37
C LEU A 102 2.59 18.91 -15.71
N ASP A 103 1.27 18.93 -15.93
CA ASP A 103 0.62 18.26 -17.07
C ASP A 103 0.98 16.76 -17.18
N ALA A 104 1.06 16.09 -16.02
CA ALA A 104 1.36 14.66 -15.93
C ALA A 104 0.08 13.83 -15.74
N PRO A 105 0.04 12.58 -16.22
CA PRO A 105 1.10 11.87 -16.93
C PRO A 105 1.28 12.35 -18.37
N ALA A 106 2.49 12.25 -18.89
CA ALA A 106 2.84 12.49 -20.28
C ALA A 106 3.18 11.19 -20.99
N ALA A 107 3.10 11.18 -22.31
CA ALA A 107 3.54 10.05 -23.10
C ALA A 107 5.06 9.84 -22.95
N LEU A 108 5.48 8.59 -22.94
CA LEU A 108 6.89 8.22 -22.97
C LEU A 108 7.40 8.24 -24.41
N ASP A 109 8.67 8.59 -24.57
CA ASP A 109 9.33 8.46 -25.86
C ASP A 109 9.48 6.99 -26.27
N GLN A 110 9.33 6.70 -27.56
CA GLN A 110 9.42 5.34 -28.08
C GLN A 110 10.79 4.71 -27.76
N SER A 111 11.87 5.49 -27.79
CA SER A 111 13.20 5.01 -27.42
C SER A 111 13.29 4.46 -25.99
N GLN A 112 12.56 5.05 -25.05
CA GLN A 112 12.53 4.56 -23.66
C GLN A 112 11.75 3.25 -23.55
N LEU A 113 10.67 3.10 -24.31
CA LEU A 113 9.90 1.86 -24.37
C LEU A 113 10.74 0.73 -25.01
N ASP A 114 11.44 1.03 -26.10
CA ASP A 114 12.30 0.06 -26.79
C ASP A 114 13.46 -0.42 -25.93
N GLU A 115 14.09 0.47 -25.16
CA GLU A 115 15.16 0.14 -24.22
C GLU A 115 14.71 -0.84 -23.14
N LEU A 116 13.45 -0.71 -22.68
CA LEU A 116 12.85 -1.58 -21.68
C LEU A 116 12.14 -2.81 -22.27
N ASN A 117 12.15 -2.99 -23.61
CA ASN A 117 11.37 -4.01 -24.31
C ASN A 117 9.87 -3.98 -23.96
N LEU A 118 9.30 -2.79 -23.83
CA LEU A 118 7.89 -2.58 -23.56
C LEU A 118 7.12 -2.20 -24.82
N VAL A 119 5.91 -2.71 -24.94
CA VAL A 119 4.96 -2.36 -26.00
C VAL A 119 3.71 -1.80 -25.35
N VAL A 120 3.25 -0.66 -25.86
CA VAL A 120 1.96 -0.08 -25.42
C VAL A 120 0.84 -0.76 -26.19
N ASP A 121 0.00 -1.53 -25.48
CA ASP A 121 -1.20 -2.17 -26.02
C ASP A 121 -2.44 -1.46 -25.46
N ILE A 122 -2.98 -0.53 -26.24
CA ILE A 122 -4.20 0.20 -25.89
C ILE A 122 -5.40 -0.60 -26.42
N LYS A 123 -6.15 -1.21 -25.50
CA LYS A 123 -7.43 -1.82 -25.84
C LYS A 123 -8.44 -0.70 -26.06
N GLU A 124 -8.98 -0.61 -27.27
CA GLU A 124 -10.12 0.27 -27.52
C GLU A 124 -11.30 -0.19 -26.65
N GLU A 125 -11.78 0.70 -25.80
CA GLU A 125 -13.05 0.47 -25.10
C GLU A 125 -14.18 0.41 -26.14
N LYS A 126 -14.86 -0.74 -26.19
CA LYS A 126 -16.05 -0.93 -27.04
C LYS A 126 -17.28 -0.40 -26.35
#